data_8b50fc7f802feabb6b5e1a1f2395de9b
#
_entry.id   8b50fc7f802feabb6b5e1a1f2395de9b
#
_cell.length_a   1.000
_cell.length_b   1.000
_cell.length_c   1.000
_cell.angle_alpha   90.00
_cell.angle_beta   90.00
_cell.angle_gamma   90.00
#
_symmetry.space_group_name_H-M   'P 1'
#
loop_
_entity.id
_entity.type
_entity.pdbx_description
1 polymer ?
#
loop_
_entity_poly.entity_id
_entity_poly.type
_entity_poly.pdbx_seq_one_letter_code
_entity_poly.pdbx_strand_id
1 'polypeptide(L)'
;KLKFTKLQLEVFRLMCIKSGERLNQRQIAKLLKVSPTAVAKSIPKLEKEGLITKEKQKNMNLIWVTLNRGNKKAMELKRAENLALMYKTGLSEFLEEELPGATIILFGSYSRGDDTYSSDIDIAVIGRKEKSIGLKDFEKKLEKKININFYPSLKEVHEELKNNICNGI
;
A
#
# COMPACT_ATOMS: atom_id res chain seq x y z
N LYS A 1 22.15 5.13 -7.07
CA LYS A 1 20.90 5.57 -7.75
C LYS A 1 20.13 4.34 -8.21
N LEU A 2 18.90 4.17 -7.68
CA LEU A 2 17.99 3.10 -8.11
C LEU A 2 17.52 3.40 -9.54
N LYS A 3 17.90 2.55 -10.49
CA LYS A 3 17.39 2.59 -11.84
C LYS A 3 16.61 1.30 -12.11
N PHE A 4 15.29 1.42 -12.25
CA PHE A 4 14.39 0.32 -12.58
C PHE A 4 13.73 0.56 -13.93
N THR A 5 13.43 -0.51 -14.66
CA THR A 5 12.54 -0.46 -15.80
C THR A 5 11.09 -0.28 -15.34
N LYS A 6 10.20 0.15 -16.24
CA LYS A 6 8.77 0.27 -15.97
C LYS A 6 8.20 -1.02 -15.40
N LEU A 7 8.52 -2.17 -16.02
CA LEU A 7 8.02 -3.47 -15.54
C LEU A 7 8.54 -3.83 -14.14
N GLN A 8 9.81 -3.52 -13.82
CA GLN A 8 10.34 -3.73 -12.47
C GLN A 8 9.58 -2.93 -11.42
N LEU A 9 9.23 -1.67 -11.73
CA LEU A 9 8.40 -0.85 -10.84
C LEU A 9 6.99 -1.41 -10.70
N GLU A 10 6.39 -1.89 -11.78
CA GLU A 10 5.05 -2.50 -11.75
C GLU A 10 5.04 -3.80 -10.93
N VAL A 11 6.07 -4.65 -11.07
CA VAL A 11 6.24 -5.85 -10.23
C VAL A 11 6.38 -5.46 -8.76
N PHE A 12 7.23 -4.47 -8.44
CA PHE A 12 7.40 -4.02 -7.05
C PHE A 12 6.10 -3.46 -6.47
N ARG A 13 5.36 -2.63 -7.21
CA ARG A 13 4.03 -2.13 -6.80
C ARG A 13 3.05 -3.24 -6.49
N LEU A 14 2.97 -4.21 -7.39
CA LEU A 14 2.11 -5.37 -7.17
C LEU A 14 2.47 -6.08 -5.86
N MET A 15 3.78 -6.28 -5.60
CA MET A 15 4.24 -6.91 -4.36
C MET A 15 3.97 -6.03 -3.12
N CYS A 16 3.93 -4.69 -3.25
CA CYS A 16 3.50 -3.79 -2.18
C CYS A 16 2.01 -3.94 -1.87
N ILE A 17 1.15 -3.99 -2.89
CA ILE A 17 -0.30 -4.20 -2.74
C ILE A 17 -0.58 -5.57 -2.12
N LYS A 18 0.12 -6.61 -2.60
CA LYS A 18 0.01 -8.00 -2.13
C LYS A 18 0.97 -8.33 -0.98
N SER A 19 1.37 -7.32 -0.20
CA SER A 19 2.27 -7.49 0.95
C SER A 19 1.75 -8.54 1.93
N GLY A 20 2.57 -9.54 2.25
CA GLY A 20 2.20 -10.69 3.06
C GLY A 20 1.73 -11.92 2.27
N GLU A 21 1.40 -11.77 0.99
CA GLU A 21 1.10 -12.90 0.10
C GLU A 21 2.34 -13.37 -0.66
N ARG A 22 2.30 -14.64 -1.08
CA ARG A 22 3.28 -15.23 -2.01
C ARG A 22 2.65 -15.35 -3.39
N LEU A 23 3.30 -14.80 -4.41
CA LEU A 23 2.88 -14.94 -5.79
C LEU A 23 3.95 -15.67 -6.60
N ASN A 24 3.54 -16.59 -7.46
CA ASN A 24 4.47 -17.16 -8.42
C ASN A 24 4.56 -16.29 -9.71
N GLN A 25 5.59 -16.54 -10.52
CA GLN A 25 5.84 -15.75 -11.73
C GLN A 25 4.65 -15.72 -12.70
N ARG A 26 3.89 -16.82 -12.81
CA ARG A 26 2.70 -16.89 -13.68
C ARG A 26 1.56 -16.04 -13.14
N GLN A 27 1.34 -16.04 -11.83
CA GLN A 27 0.34 -15.19 -11.17
C GLN A 27 0.68 -13.70 -11.34
N ILE A 28 1.95 -13.31 -11.11
CA ILE A 28 2.42 -11.94 -11.35
C ILE A 28 2.20 -11.54 -12.81
N ALA A 29 2.58 -12.40 -13.74
CA ALA A 29 2.42 -12.16 -15.19
C ALA A 29 0.95 -11.97 -15.58
N LYS A 30 0.04 -12.79 -15.03
CA LYS A 30 -1.40 -12.69 -15.25
C LYS A 30 -1.96 -11.36 -14.72
N LEU A 31 -1.59 -10.97 -13.49
CA LEU A 31 -2.05 -9.73 -12.86
C LEU A 31 -1.56 -8.49 -13.59
N LEU A 32 -0.31 -8.49 -14.07
CA LEU A 32 0.28 -7.37 -14.81
C LEU A 32 0.03 -7.43 -16.32
N LYS A 33 -0.65 -8.48 -16.83
CA LYS A 33 -0.92 -8.71 -18.27
C LYS A 33 0.34 -8.70 -19.13
N VAL A 34 1.39 -9.35 -18.65
CA VAL A 34 2.70 -9.49 -19.33
C VAL A 34 3.10 -10.96 -19.45
N SER A 35 4.18 -11.27 -20.18
CA SER A 35 4.67 -12.66 -20.27
C SER A 35 5.39 -13.10 -19.00
N PRO A 36 5.29 -14.39 -18.59
CA PRO A 36 6.05 -14.93 -17.49
C PRO A 36 7.58 -14.76 -17.64
N THR A 37 8.08 -14.82 -18.85
CA THR A 37 9.50 -14.58 -19.16
C THR A 37 9.93 -13.16 -18.83
N ALA A 38 9.08 -12.15 -19.12
CA ALA A 38 9.36 -10.77 -18.78
C ALA A 38 9.42 -10.56 -17.25
N VAL A 39 8.51 -11.19 -16.51
CA VAL A 39 8.54 -11.20 -15.05
C VAL A 39 9.81 -11.85 -14.53
N ALA A 40 10.17 -13.04 -15.07
CA ALA A 40 11.39 -13.77 -14.66
C ALA A 40 12.66 -12.91 -14.83
N LYS A 41 12.75 -12.12 -15.91
CA LYS A 41 13.86 -11.17 -16.13
C LYS A 41 13.86 -9.97 -15.20
N SER A 42 12.71 -9.59 -14.65
CA SER A 42 12.58 -8.43 -13.76
C SER A 42 12.94 -8.75 -12.30
N ILE A 43 12.68 -9.98 -11.84
CA ILE A 43 12.86 -10.43 -10.45
C ILE A 43 14.31 -10.29 -9.95
N PRO A 44 15.36 -10.72 -10.69
CA PRO A 44 16.73 -10.70 -10.16
C PRO A 44 17.23 -9.34 -9.72
N LYS A 45 16.82 -8.27 -10.43
CA LYS A 45 17.21 -6.90 -10.07
C LYS A 45 16.52 -6.45 -8.79
N LEU A 46 15.24 -6.74 -8.62
CA LEU A 46 14.48 -6.37 -7.43
C LEU A 46 14.97 -7.14 -6.19
N GLU A 47 15.32 -8.42 -6.37
CA GLU A 47 15.92 -9.25 -5.33
C GLU A 47 17.31 -8.73 -4.92
N LYS A 48 18.18 -8.42 -5.88
CA LYS A 48 19.51 -7.84 -5.63
C LYS A 48 19.43 -6.54 -4.84
N GLU A 49 18.41 -5.72 -5.08
CA GLU A 49 18.17 -4.48 -4.34
C GLU A 49 17.49 -4.71 -2.98
N GLY A 50 17.18 -5.97 -2.63
CA GLY A 50 16.58 -6.36 -1.37
C GLY A 50 15.09 -5.99 -1.25
N LEU A 51 14.41 -5.67 -2.35
CA LEU A 51 13.01 -5.24 -2.35
C LEU A 51 12.03 -6.40 -2.27
N ILE A 52 12.41 -7.54 -2.84
CA ILE A 52 11.64 -8.79 -2.82
C ILE A 52 12.56 -9.93 -2.40
N THR A 53 11.94 -11.02 -1.96
CA THR A 53 12.62 -12.31 -1.77
C THR A 53 12.04 -13.32 -2.74
N LYS A 54 12.83 -14.30 -3.13
CA LYS A 54 12.35 -15.43 -3.92
C LYS A 54 12.70 -16.76 -3.23
N GLU A 55 11.78 -17.70 -3.33
CA GLU A 55 11.92 -19.05 -2.81
C GLU A 55 11.61 -20.06 -3.91
N LYS A 56 12.53 -20.98 -4.18
CA LYS A 56 12.33 -22.07 -5.13
C LYS A 56 11.78 -23.28 -4.40
N GLN A 57 10.64 -23.79 -4.84
CA GLN A 57 10.09 -25.03 -4.30
C GLN A 57 10.88 -26.24 -4.82
N LYS A 58 11.41 -27.05 -3.90
CA LYS A 58 12.34 -28.17 -4.22
C LYS A 58 11.78 -29.18 -5.22
N ASN A 59 10.48 -29.45 -5.20
CA ASN A 59 9.84 -30.51 -6.00
C ASN A 59 9.06 -30.00 -7.21
N MET A 60 9.01 -28.68 -7.44
CA MET A 60 8.35 -28.06 -8.59
C MET A 60 9.25 -26.97 -9.15
N ASN A 61 9.21 -26.79 -10.47
CA ASN A 61 9.95 -25.68 -11.10
C ASN A 61 9.19 -24.36 -10.87
N LEU A 62 8.83 -24.09 -9.60
CA LEU A 62 8.01 -22.98 -9.17
C LEU A 62 8.83 -22.02 -8.29
N ILE A 63 8.85 -20.76 -8.66
CA ILE A 63 9.49 -19.69 -7.90
C ILE A 63 8.40 -18.82 -7.29
N TRP A 64 8.38 -18.77 -5.95
CA TRP A 64 7.56 -17.86 -5.18
C TRP A 64 8.30 -16.55 -4.94
N VAL A 65 7.58 -15.47 -5.00
CA VAL A 65 8.06 -14.10 -4.80
C VAL A 65 7.23 -13.46 -3.70
N THR A 66 7.91 -12.80 -2.76
CA THR A 66 7.26 -12.01 -1.69
C THR A 66 7.93 -10.64 -1.57
N LEU A 67 7.20 -9.65 -1.06
CA LEU A 67 7.82 -8.41 -0.63
C LEU A 67 8.79 -8.69 0.52
N ASN A 68 9.98 -8.10 0.48
CA ASN A 68 10.96 -8.25 1.56
C ASN A 68 10.63 -7.32 2.73
N ARG A 69 9.70 -7.75 3.57
CA ARG A 69 9.25 -6.98 4.74
C ARG A 69 10.32 -6.81 5.83
N GLY A 70 11.38 -7.61 5.81
CA GLY A 70 12.51 -7.46 6.72
C GLY A 70 13.51 -6.39 6.27
N ASN A 71 13.35 -5.81 5.08
CA ASN A 71 14.26 -4.80 4.56
C ASN A 71 13.66 -3.40 4.72
N LYS A 72 14.31 -2.54 5.51
CA LYS A 72 13.88 -1.17 5.78
C LYS A 72 13.63 -0.37 4.49
N LYS A 73 14.52 -0.45 3.52
CA LYS A 73 14.41 0.23 2.22
C LYS A 73 13.15 -0.21 1.46
N ALA A 74 12.82 -1.51 1.46
CA ALA A 74 11.60 -2.02 0.81
C ALA A 74 10.35 -1.45 1.48
N MET A 75 10.34 -1.35 2.81
CA MET A 75 9.22 -0.81 3.56
C MET A 75 9.06 0.70 3.38
N GLU A 76 10.15 1.46 3.35
CA GLU A 76 10.11 2.89 3.05
C GLU A 76 9.59 3.17 1.63
N LEU A 77 10.03 2.39 0.64
CA LEU A 77 9.53 2.49 -0.72
C LEU A 77 8.05 2.07 -0.82
N LYS A 78 7.64 1.04 -0.07
CA LYS A 78 6.22 0.65 0.02
C LYS A 78 5.38 1.79 0.60
N ARG A 79 5.83 2.46 1.65
CA ARG A 79 5.17 3.65 2.22
C ARG A 79 4.95 4.72 1.15
N ALA A 80 5.96 5.00 0.33
CA ALA A 80 5.85 5.96 -0.77
C ALA A 80 4.86 5.51 -1.86
N GLU A 81 4.84 4.21 -2.21
CA GLU A 81 3.86 3.66 -3.17
C GLU A 81 2.43 3.70 -2.61
N ASN A 82 2.22 3.42 -1.31
CA ASN A 82 0.92 3.56 -0.65
C ASN A 82 0.38 4.99 -0.81
N LEU A 83 1.21 5.99 -0.48
CA LEU A 83 0.82 7.41 -0.62
C LEU A 83 0.56 7.77 -2.09
N ALA A 84 1.42 7.32 -2.99
CA ALA A 84 1.22 7.55 -4.43
C ALA A 84 -0.10 6.94 -4.94
N LEU A 85 -0.57 5.82 -4.40
CA LEU A 85 -1.85 5.21 -4.74
C LEU A 85 -3.04 6.07 -4.25
N MET A 86 -2.96 6.70 -3.08
CA MET A 86 -3.98 7.64 -2.59
C MET A 86 -4.22 8.77 -3.60
N TYR A 87 -3.13 9.37 -4.10
CA TYR A 87 -3.22 10.44 -5.12
C TYR A 87 -3.68 9.92 -6.48
N LYS A 88 -3.11 8.82 -6.96
CA LYS A 88 -3.45 8.25 -8.29
C LYS A 88 -4.89 7.79 -8.42
N THR A 89 -5.49 7.34 -7.33
CA THR A 89 -6.90 6.94 -7.31
C THR A 89 -7.85 8.12 -7.21
N GLY A 90 -7.34 9.31 -6.86
CA GLY A 90 -8.13 10.52 -6.61
C GLY A 90 -8.79 10.55 -5.22
N LEU A 91 -8.43 9.60 -4.33
CA LEU A 91 -9.05 9.54 -2.99
C LEU A 91 -8.73 10.78 -2.15
N SER A 92 -7.50 11.28 -2.22
CA SER A 92 -7.10 12.49 -1.48
C SER A 92 -7.94 13.71 -1.90
N GLU A 93 -8.01 13.97 -3.21
CA GLU A 93 -8.79 15.08 -3.78
C GLU A 93 -10.27 14.94 -3.43
N PHE A 94 -10.84 13.77 -3.60
CA PHE A 94 -12.24 13.50 -3.24
C PHE A 94 -12.54 13.79 -1.76
N LEU A 95 -11.65 13.38 -0.85
CA LEU A 95 -11.84 13.65 0.59
C LEU A 95 -11.72 15.13 0.92
N GLU A 96 -10.83 15.86 0.27
CA GLU A 96 -10.71 17.32 0.44
C GLU A 96 -11.97 18.05 -0.03
N GLU A 97 -12.57 17.63 -1.15
CA GLU A 97 -13.82 18.18 -1.67
C GLU A 97 -15.01 17.85 -0.77
N GLU A 98 -15.10 16.60 -0.26
CA GLU A 98 -16.20 16.19 0.61
C GLU A 98 -16.13 16.76 2.03
N LEU A 99 -14.93 17.13 2.49
CA LEU A 99 -14.65 17.56 3.87
C LEU A 99 -13.93 18.91 3.93
N PRO A 100 -14.47 19.96 3.31
CA PRO A 100 -13.79 21.26 3.25
C PRO A 100 -13.52 21.81 4.65
N GLY A 101 -12.29 22.27 4.89
CA GLY A 101 -11.84 22.83 6.16
C GLY A 101 -11.57 21.82 7.28
N ALA A 102 -11.65 20.50 7.01
CA ALA A 102 -11.18 19.47 7.94
C ALA A 102 -9.67 19.27 7.81
N THR A 103 -9.05 18.76 8.89
CA THR A 103 -7.73 18.16 8.80
C THR A 103 -7.90 16.66 8.55
N ILE A 104 -7.37 16.16 7.42
CA ILE A 104 -7.45 14.77 7.01
C ILE A 104 -6.08 14.13 7.24
N ILE A 105 -6.02 13.06 8.02
CA ILE A 105 -4.77 12.40 8.41
C ILE A 105 -4.86 10.91 8.05
N LEU A 106 -3.99 10.45 7.16
CA LEU A 106 -3.76 9.03 6.91
C LEU A 106 -2.88 8.47 8.03
N PHE A 107 -3.35 7.48 8.77
CA PHE A 107 -2.61 6.91 9.89
C PHE A 107 -2.62 5.37 9.87
N GLY A 108 -2.12 4.73 10.92
CA GLY A 108 -2.11 3.28 11.02
C GLY A 108 -1.03 2.61 10.17
N SER A 109 -1.20 1.32 9.91
CA SER A 109 -0.21 0.50 9.21
C SER A 109 0.03 0.93 7.77
N TYR A 110 -1.02 1.40 7.09
CA TYR A 110 -0.93 1.83 5.70
C TYR A 110 -0.06 3.08 5.53
N SER A 111 -0.19 4.06 6.44
CA SER A 111 0.63 5.27 6.44
C SER A 111 2.11 5.00 6.71
N ARG A 112 2.42 3.94 7.47
CA ARG A 112 3.79 3.53 7.81
C ARG A 112 4.40 2.57 6.78
N GLY A 113 3.57 1.97 5.90
CA GLY A 113 4.00 0.97 4.92
C GLY A 113 4.11 -0.44 5.48
N ASP A 114 3.76 -0.69 6.74
CA ASP A 114 3.80 -2.01 7.37
C ASP A 114 2.47 -2.80 7.24
N ASP A 115 1.51 -2.26 6.48
CA ASP A 115 0.27 -2.94 6.12
C ASP A 115 0.51 -4.21 5.29
N THR A 116 -0.47 -5.13 5.38
CA THR A 116 -0.57 -6.33 4.54
C THR A 116 -1.73 -6.20 3.55
N TYR A 117 -1.89 -7.17 2.66
CA TYR A 117 -3.02 -7.21 1.72
C TYR A 117 -4.39 -7.17 2.42
N SER A 118 -4.49 -7.70 3.65
CA SER A 118 -5.72 -7.74 4.45
C SER A 118 -5.90 -6.57 5.41
N SER A 119 -4.93 -5.65 5.48
CA SER A 119 -5.03 -4.46 6.33
C SER A 119 -5.95 -3.41 5.70
N ASP A 120 -6.65 -2.67 6.54
CA ASP A 120 -7.47 -1.53 6.13
C ASP A 120 -6.63 -0.26 5.94
N ILE A 121 -7.25 0.76 5.37
CA ILE A 121 -6.71 2.12 5.28
C ILE A 121 -7.44 2.95 6.33
N ASP A 122 -6.70 3.49 7.30
CA ASP A 122 -7.25 4.25 8.41
C ASP A 122 -7.04 5.75 8.19
N ILE A 123 -8.14 6.51 8.22
CA ILE A 123 -8.15 7.97 8.01
C ILE A 123 -8.84 8.61 9.20
N ALA A 124 -8.20 9.62 9.79
CA ALA A 124 -8.79 10.49 10.81
C ALA A 124 -9.19 11.83 10.16
N VAL A 125 -10.39 12.27 10.48
CA VAL A 125 -10.95 13.57 10.06
C VAL A 125 -11.17 14.41 11.31
N ILE A 126 -10.42 15.47 11.43
CA ILE A 126 -10.45 16.37 12.59
C ILE A 126 -11.19 17.67 12.24
N GLY A 127 -12.04 18.15 13.16
CA GLY A 127 -12.77 19.40 13.00
C GLY A 127 -14.11 19.28 12.28
N ARG A 128 -14.61 18.04 12.10
CA ARG A 128 -15.91 17.75 11.47
C ARG A 128 -16.72 16.73 12.25
N LYS A 129 -18.04 16.85 12.15
CA LYS A 129 -18.98 15.82 12.59
C LYS A 129 -19.01 14.69 11.57
N GLU A 130 -19.39 13.51 12.03
CA GLU A 130 -19.56 12.34 11.19
C GLU A 130 -20.47 12.63 9.99
N LYS A 131 -20.02 12.18 8.80
CA LYS A 131 -20.74 12.29 7.54
C LYS A 131 -20.60 10.94 6.79
N SER A 132 -21.67 10.50 6.19
CA SER A 132 -21.61 9.33 5.27
C SER A 132 -20.90 9.73 3.99
N ILE A 133 -19.84 9.01 3.63
CA ILE A 133 -19.03 9.25 2.43
C ILE A 133 -18.99 7.96 1.58
N GLY A 134 -19.20 8.10 0.29
CA GLY A 134 -19.24 6.99 -0.66
C GLY A 134 -17.84 6.51 -1.06
N LEU A 135 -17.29 5.51 -0.39
CA LEU A 135 -15.91 5.03 -0.58
C LEU A 135 -15.76 3.77 -1.44
N LYS A 136 -16.85 3.11 -1.80
CA LYS A 136 -16.85 1.79 -2.47
C LYS A 136 -15.97 1.72 -3.73
N ASP A 137 -15.95 2.75 -4.55
CA ASP A 137 -15.17 2.78 -5.78
C ASP A 137 -13.66 2.91 -5.49
N PHE A 138 -13.30 3.64 -4.45
CA PHE A 138 -11.92 3.76 -3.98
C PHE A 138 -11.44 2.46 -3.32
N GLU A 139 -12.26 1.84 -2.49
CA GLU A 139 -11.97 0.53 -1.87
C GLU A 139 -11.72 -0.53 -2.95
N LYS A 140 -12.51 -0.53 -4.02
CA LYS A 140 -12.30 -1.42 -5.17
C LYS A 140 -10.99 -1.14 -5.91
N LYS A 141 -10.65 0.13 -6.14
CA LYS A 141 -9.40 0.54 -6.80
C LYS A 141 -8.15 0.24 -5.96
N LEU A 142 -8.26 0.39 -4.64
CA LEU A 142 -7.17 0.19 -3.68
C LEU A 142 -7.08 -1.26 -3.18
N GLU A 143 -8.08 -2.09 -3.48
CA GLU A 143 -8.25 -3.46 -2.98
C GLU A 143 -8.19 -3.54 -1.43
N LYS A 144 -8.69 -2.50 -0.75
CA LYS A 144 -8.66 -2.36 0.70
C LYS A 144 -9.92 -1.66 1.20
N LYS A 145 -10.35 -2.02 2.41
CA LYS A 145 -11.36 -1.24 3.13
C LYS A 145 -10.77 0.09 3.59
N ILE A 146 -11.63 1.11 3.65
CA ILE A 146 -11.26 2.45 4.11
C ILE A 146 -12.11 2.77 5.33
N ASN A 147 -11.46 2.96 6.48
CA ASN A 147 -12.08 3.36 7.73
C ASN A 147 -11.86 4.87 7.92
N ILE A 148 -12.94 5.64 8.02
CA ILE A 148 -12.88 7.06 8.36
C ILE A 148 -13.40 7.25 9.77
N ASN A 149 -12.58 7.86 10.62
CA ASN A 149 -12.92 8.19 12.00
C ASN A 149 -13.01 9.73 12.14
N PHE A 150 -14.15 10.21 12.59
CA PHE A 150 -14.42 11.64 12.76
C PHE A 150 -14.20 12.06 14.20
N TYR A 151 -13.51 13.17 14.39
CA TYR A 151 -13.23 13.76 15.69
C TYR A 151 -13.51 15.28 15.63
N PRO A 152 -14.38 15.83 16.49
CA PRO A 152 -14.63 17.27 16.54
C PRO A 152 -13.34 18.07 16.85
N SER A 153 -12.44 17.50 17.65
CA SER A 153 -11.12 18.06 17.93
C SER A 153 -10.11 16.99 18.29
N LEU A 154 -8.81 17.30 18.17
CA LEU A 154 -7.74 16.41 18.65
C LEU A 154 -7.79 16.16 20.16
N LYS A 155 -8.45 17.00 20.93
CA LYS A 155 -8.59 16.83 22.39
C LYS A 155 -9.51 15.65 22.75
N GLU A 156 -10.42 15.30 21.86
CA GLU A 156 -11.40 14.22 22.05
C GLU A 156 -10.87 12.84 21.63
N VAL A 157 -9.67 12.80 21.05
CA VAL A 157 -9.01 11.55 20.66
C VAL A 157 -8.31 10.95 21.89
N HIS A 158 -8.55 9.65 22.16
CA HIS A 158 -7.83 8.92 23.21
C HIS A 158 -6.32 8.97 22.99
N GLU A 159 -5.53 9.07 24.06
CA GLU A 159 -4.08 9.29 24.00
C GLU A 159 -3.32 8.27 23.13
N GLU A 160 -3.65 6.97 23.26
CA GLU A 160 -3.01 5.92 22.45
C GLU A 160 -3.27 6.10 20.96
N LEU A 161 -4.50 6.47 20.57
CA LEU A 161 -4.86 6.72 19.19
C LEU A 161 -4.31 8.05 18.70
N LYS A 162 -4.21 9.05 19.58
CA LYS A 162 -3.62 10.35 19.29
C LYS A 162 -2.16 10.23 18.84
N ASN A 163 -1.36 9.40 19.51
CA ASN A 163 0.01 9.13 19.12
C ASN A 163 0.08 8.48 17.71
N ASN A 164 -0.82 7.56 17.41
CA ASN A 164 -0.90 6.94 16.08
C ASN A 164 -1.31 7.95 14.99
N ILE A 165 -2.27 8.82 15.27
CA ILE A 165 -2.72 9.87 14.35
C ILE A 165 -1.63 10.92 14.15
N CYS A 166 -0.96 11.37 15.21
CA CYS A 166 0.12 12.36 15.11
C CYS A 166 1.36 11.85 14.37
N ASN A 167 1.54 10.53 14.27
CA ASN A 167 2.58 9.89 13.45
C ASN A 167 2.09 9.57 12.01
N GLY A 168 0.91 10.03 11.63
CA GLY A 168 0.33 9.89 10.29
C GLY A 168 0.90 10.88 9.27
N ILE A 169 0.28 10.90 8.11
CA ILE A 169 0.60 11.77 6.97
C ILE A 169 -0.64 12.60 6.65
#